data_f997fe34330f3ac9197d958939c89666
#
_entry.id   f997fe34330f3ac9197d958939c89666
#
_cell.length_a   1.000
_cell.length_b   1.000
_cell.length_c   1.000
_cell.angle_alpha   90.00
_cell.angle_beta   90.00
_cell.angle_gamma   90.00
#
_symmetry.space_group_name_H-M   'P 1'
#
loop_
_entity.id
_entity.type
_entity.pdbx_description
1 polymer ?
#
loop_
_entity_poly.entity_id
_entity_poly.type
_entity_poly.pdbx_seq_one_letter_code
_entity_poly.pdbx_strand_id
1 'polypeptide(L)'
;MSRRARTARRLALVAPAPRPEAPTDPADTLLDRIAAGELDPHLTAVAEAIRARFDLLQTVNSAKALAQLKIGDRVRINEHASPRYLHGIDGTIVDLDEQTATVCVHRAVGRFASGEIRCPPLVLDRLPPAADSYRASRPVPS
;
A
#
# COMPACT_ATOMS: atom_id res chain seq x y z
N MET A 1 14.43 27.46 -58.61
CA MET A 1 12.99 27.33 -58.37
C MET A 1 12.72 26.11 -57.52
N SER A 2 13.06 24.92 -57.95
CA SER A 2 12.83 23.70 -57.18
C SER A 2 13.61 23.64 -55.84
N ARG A 3 14.67 24.36 -55.73
CA ARG A 3 15.47 24.40 -54.50
C ARG A 3 14.74 25.00 -53.33
N ARG A 4 13.91 26.01 -53.59
CA ARG A 4 13.11 26.64 -52.53
C ARG A 4 12.06 25.71 -51.97
N ALA A 5 11.44 24.95 -52.84
CA ALA A 5 10.44 23.96 -52.43
C ALA A 5 11.03 22.86 -51.56
N ARG A 6 12.26 22.45 -51.89
CA ARG A 6 12.98 21.45 -51.05
C ARG A 6 13.30 21.98 -49.67
N THR A 7 13.73 23.23 -49.60
CA THR A 7 14.04 23.87 -48.32
C THR A 7 12.80 23.96 -47.43
N ALA A 8 11.67 24.33 -48.01
CA ALA A 8 10.41 24.38 -47.29
C ALA A 8 10.00 23.01 -46.72
N ARG A 9 10.15 21.96 -47.53
CA ARG A 9 9.88 20.59 -47.07
C ARG A 9 10.80 20.19 -45.92
N ARG A 10 12.06 20.55 -46.00
CA ARG A 10 13.01 20.26 -44.96
C ARG A 10 12.62 20.91 -43.65
N LEU A 11 12.20 22.15 -43.69
CA LEU A 11 11.71 22.83 -42.51
C LEU A 11 10.48 22.19 -41.91
N ALA A 12 9.56 21.76 -42.75
CA ALA A 12 8.36 21.06 -42.31
C ALA A 12 8.69 19.71 -41.69
N LEU A 13 9.74 19.05 -42.16
CA LEU A 13 10.18 17.78 -41.57
C LEU A 13 10.96 17.97 -40.30
N VAL A 14 11.69 19.06 -40.18
CA VAL A 14 12.52 19.36 -39.00
C VAL A 14 11.66 19.83 -37.82
N ALA A 15 10.53 20.40 -38.09
CA ALA A 15 9.60 20.83 -37.07
C ALA A 15 8.38 19.89 -36.96
N PRO A 16 8.56 18.61 -36.64
CA PRO A 16 7.42 17.83 -36.25
C PRO A 16 6.84 18.48 -35.01
N ALA A 17 5.56 18.69 -34.99
CA ALA A 17 4.92 19.16 -33.79
C ALA A 17 5.40 18.28 -32.63
N PRO A 18 5.92 18.88 -31.56
CA PRO A 18 6.27 18.11 -30.40
C PRO A 18 5.01 17.33 -30.01
N ARG A 19 5.14 16.02 -29.96
CA ARG A 19 4.03 15.22 -29.45
C ARG A 19 3.61 15.81 -28.14
N PRO A 20 2.30 16.00 -27.91
CA PRO A 20 1.89 16.31 -26.57
C PRO A 20 2.39 15.15 -25.70
N GLU A 21 3.50 15.37 -25.06
CA GLU A 21 4.01 14.39 -24.13
C GLU A 21 2.96 14.22 -23.04
N ALA A 22 2.63 12.96 -22.76
CA ALA A 22 1.86 12.68 -21.59
C ALA A 22 2.52 13.38 -20.40
N PRO A 23 1.75 14.03 -19.51
CA PRO A 23 2.34 14.72 -18.38
C PRO A 23 3.26 13.75 -17.64
N THR A 24 4.54 14.07 -17.61
CA THR A 24 5.54 13.27 -16.91
C THR A 24 5.22 13.31 -15.43
N ASP A 25 5.07 12.16 -14.82
CA ASP A 25 4.88 12.07 -13.38
C ASP A 25 6.10 12.73 -12.70
N PRO A 26 5.89 13.64 -11.72
CA PRO A 26 6.99 14.21 -10.95
C PRO A 26 7.91 13.16 -10.33
N ALA A 27 7.36 11.99 -9.97
CA ALA A 27 8.15 10.89 -9.44
C ALA A 27 9.12 10.33 -10.47
N ASP A 28 8.71 10.18 -11.71
CA ASP A 28 9.58 9.68 -12.78
C ASP A 28 10.72 10.64 -13.04
N THR A 29 10.45 11.94 -13.04
CA THR A 29 11.48 12.98 -13.19
C THR A 29 12.49 12.93 -12.06
N LEU A 30 12.05 12.75 -10.82
CA LEU A 30 12.94 12.66 -9.67
C LEU A 30 13.80 11.41 -9.75
N LEU A 31 13.24 10.27 -10.09
CA LEU A 31 13.97 9.01 -10.23
C LEU A 31 15.04 9.12 -11.34
N ASP A 32 14.72 9.75 -12.45
CA ASP A 32 15.65 9.96 -13.55
C ASP A 32 16.83 10.83 -13.10
N ARG A 33 16.58 11.88 -12.33
CA ARG A 33 17.62 12.74 -11.79
C ARG A 33 18.53 12.04 -10.79
N ILE A 34 17.95 11.18 -9.97
CA ILE A 34 18.70 10.34 -9.04
C ILE A 34 19.58 9.37 -9.83
N ALA A 35 19.01 8.70 -10.81
CA ALA A 35 19.74 7.73 -11.65
C ALA A 35 20.87 8.38 -12.47
N ALA A 36 20.67 9.63 -12.88
CA ALA A 36 21.67 10.40 -13.62
C ALA A 36 22.81 10.94 -12.72
N GLY A 37 22.70 10.81 -11.42
CA GLY A 37 23.70 11.28 -10.47
C GLY A 37 23.61 12.76 -10.12
N GLU A 38 22.59 13.46 -10.57
CA GLU A 38 22.45 14.90 -10.31
C GLU A 38 22.30 15.23 -8.82
N LEU A 39 21.80 14.28 -8.04
CA LEU A 39 21.54 14.46 -6.62
C LEU A 39 22.57 13.79 -5.72
N ASP A 40 23.67 13.27 -6.29
CA ASP A 40 24.69 12.54 -5.53
C ASP A 40 25.16 13.26 -4.26
N PRO A 41 25.44 14.57 -4.27
CA PRO A 41 25.84 15.28 -3.06
C PRO A 41 24.77 15.34 -1.98
N HIS A 42 23.51 15.06 -2.35
CA HIS A 42 22.36 15.20 -1.47
C HIS A 42 21.66 13.87 -1.17
N LEU A 43 22.21 12.75 -1.63
CA LEU A 43 21.55 11.45 -1.52
C LEU A 43 21.21 11.07 -0.08
N THR A 44 22.09 11.36 0.86
CA THR A 44 21.85 11.05 2.26
C THR A 44 20.65 11.86 2.79
N ALA A 45 20.62 13.16 2.49
CA ALA A 45 19.51 14.01 2.92
C ALA A 45 18.19 13.61 2.26
N VAL A 46 18.22 13.23 0.98
CA VAL A 46 17.06 12.73 0.26
C VAL A 46 16.55 11.43 0.89
N ALA A 47 17.45 10.51 1.19
CA ALA A 47 17.08 9.23 1.82
C ALA A 47 16.48 9.44 3.21
N GLU A 48 17.02 10.34 4.00
CA GLU A 48 16.49 10.67 5.32
C GLU A 48 15.10 11.30 5.21
N ALA A 49 14.91 12.23 4.27
CA ALA A 49 13.61 12.85 4.05
C ALA A 49 12.55 11.84 3.61
N ILE A 50 12.92 10.92 2.73
CA ILE A 50 12.03 9.84 2.29
C ILE A 50 11.67 8.94 3.48
N ARG A 51 12.64 8.54 4.27
CA ARG A 51 12.40 7.70 5.45
C ARG A 51 11.47 8.38 6.44
N ALA A 52 11.73 9.63 6.76
CA ALA A 52 10.89 10.41 7.67
C ALA A 52 9.45 10.51 7.15
N ARG A 53 9.28 10.68 5.84
CA ARG A 53 7.95 10.75 5.23
C ARG A 53 7.24 9.39 5.26
N PHE A 54 7.98 8.32 5.01
CA PHE A 54 7.45 6.96 5.14
C PHE A 54 6.95 6.68 6.56
N ASP A 55 7.76 7.00 7.56
CA ASP A 55 7.40 6.79 8.96
C ASP A 55 6.14 7.57 9.33
N LEU A 56 6.04 8.82 8.89
CA LEU A 56 4.86 9.63 9.12
C LEU A 56 3.62 9.03 8.47
N LEU A 57 3.73 8.64 7.19
CA LEU A 57 2.61 8.03 6.47
C LEU A 57 2.18 6.71 7.09
N GLN A 58 3.13 5.91 7.53
CA GLN A 58 2.85 4.65 8.20
C GLN A 58 2.12 4.88 9.51
N THR A 59 2.53 5.87 10.29
CA THR A 59 1.84 6.25 11.52
C THR A 59 0.41 6.70 11.26
N VAL A 60 0.20 7.55 10.25
CA VAL A 60 -1.13 8.02 9.87
C VAL A 60 -2.01 6.86 9.38
N ASN A 61 -1.46 6.00 8.54
CA ASN A 61 -2.20 4.86 8.01
C ASN A 61 -2.54 3.85 9.10
N SER A 62 -1.64 3.63 10.05
CA SER A 62 -1.90 2.77 11.21
C SER A 62 -3.02 3.32 12.08
N ALA A 63 -3.00 4.63 12.34
CA ALA A 63 -4.06 5.27 13.12
C ALA A 63 -5.42 5.17 12.42
N LYS A 64 -5.45 5.38 11.11
CA LYS A 64 -6.68 5.20 10.31
C LYS A 64 -7.18 3.77 10.34
N ALA A 65 -6.28 2.81 10.19
CA ALA A 65 -6.63 1.39 10.23
C ALA A 65 -7.20 1.01 11.59
N LEU A 66 -6.56 1.44 12.68
CA LEU A 66 -7.06 1.21 14.04
C LEU A 66 -8.45 1.80 14.26
N ALA A 67 -8.69 3.00 13.75
CA ALA A 67 -9.99 3.65 13.88
C ALA A 67 -11.13 2.88 13.21
N GLN A 68 -10.82 2.06 12.23
CA GLN A 68 -11.79 1.22 11.51
C GLN A 68 -11.99 -0.15 12.15
N LEU A 69 -11.10 -0.57 13.03
CA LEU A 69 -11.16 -1.86 13.69
C LEU A 69 -11.93 -1.75 15.01
N LYS A 70 -12.68 -2.79 15.32
CA LYS A 70 -13.44 -2.89 16.57
C LYS A 70 -13.20 -4.26 17.20
N ILE A 71 -13.30 -4.32 18.52
CA ILE A 71 -13.28 -5.59 19.24
C ILE A 71 -14.45 -6.44 18.76
N GLY A 72 -14.15 -7.68 18.42
CA GLY A 72 -15.12 -8.62 17.86
C GLY A 72 -15.08 -8.70 16.33
N ASP A 73 -14.36 -7.81 15.65
CA ASP A 73 -14.22 -7.88 14.19
C ASP A 73 -13.41 -9.10 13.78
N ARG A 74 -13.85 -9.73 12.71
CA ARG A 74 -13.08 -10.79 12.06
C ARG A 74 -12.05 -10.18 11.13
N VAL A 75 -10.83 -10.66 11.22
CA VAL A 75 -9.71 -10.16 10.43
C VAL A 75 -8.90 -11.32 9.86
N ARG A 76 -8.19 -11.04 8.79
CA ARG A 76 -7.21 -11.95 8.21
C ARG A 76 -5.85 -11.29 8.25
N ILE A 77 -4.85 -12.04 8.65
CA ILE A 77 -3.47 -11.55 8.66
C ILE A 77 -2.95 -11.56 7.22
N ASN A 78 -2.55 -10.40 6.74
CA ASN A 78 -2.10 -10.24 5.36
C ASN A 78 -0.60 -10.51 5.18
N GLU A 79 -0.14 -10.38 3.96
CA GLU A 79 1.22 -10.69 3.55
C GLU A 79 2.30 -9.75 4.12
N HIS A 80 1.91 -8.63 4.72
CA HIS A 80 2.84 -7.70 5.36
C HIS A 80 3.24 -8.12 6.77
N ALA A 81 2.56 -9.11 7.32
CA ALA A 81 2.89 -9.63 8.65
C ALA A 81 4.17 -10.46 8.64
N SER A 82 4.88 -10.39 9.74
CA SER A 82 6.05 -11.25 9.98
C SER A 82 5.82 -12.02 11.27
N PRO A 83 6.10 -13.29 11.30
CA PRO A 83 6.64 -14.16 10.25
C PRO A 83 5.59 -14.64 9.23
N ARG A 84 6.07 -15.17 8.11
CA ARG A 84 5.23 -15.56 6.97
C ARG A 84 4.18 -16.62 7.29
N TYR A 85 4.41 -17.48 8.26
CA TYR A 85 3.45 -18.53 8.59
C TYR A 85 2.14 -17.98 9.17
N LEU A 86 2.09 -16.69 9.49
CA LEU A 86 0.88 -16.01 9.94
C LEU A 86 -0.01 -15.55 8.78
N HIS A 87 0.52 -15.53 7.55
CA HIS A 87 -0.22 -15.04 6.39
C HIS A 87 -1.47 -15.88 6.12
N GLY A 88 -2.59 -15.21 5.86
CA GLY A 88 -3.83 -15.87 5.51
C GLY A 88 -4.59 -16.46 6.69
N ILE A 89 -4.11 -16.27 7.91
CA ILE A 89 -4.78 -16.79 9.10
C ILE A 89 -5.89 -15.84 9.53
N ASP A 90 -7.04 -16.41 9.80
CA ASP A 90 -8.19 -15.67 10.27
C ASP A 90 -8.24 -15.65 11.81
N GLY A 91 -8.69 -14.54 12.34
CA GLY A 91 -8.86 -14.37 13.76
C GLY A 91 -9.93 -13.35 14.10
N THR A 92 -10.12 -13.12 15.37
CA THR A 92 -11.06 -12.13 15.89
C THR A 92 -10.31 -11.15 16.79
N ILE A 93 -10.58 -9.86 16.64
CA ILE A 93 -9.97 -8.83 17.49
C ILE A 93 -10.57 -8.94 18.88
N VAL A 94 -9.71 -9.13 19.87
CA VAL A 94 -10.11 -9.25 21.28
C VAL A 94 -9.70 -8.05 22.11
N ASP A 95 -8.73 -7.28 21.65
CA ASP A 95 -8.27 -6.06 22.32
C ASP A 95 -7.66 -5.09 21.31
N LEU A 96 -7.75 -3.82 21.63
CA LEU A 96 -7.17 -2.73 20.84
C LEU A 96 -6.47 -1.76 21.78
N ASP A 97 -5.22 -1.45 21.47
CA ASP A 97 -4.52 -0.35 22.12
C ASP A 97 -4.22 0.77 21.12
N GLU A 98 -3.43 1.75 21.50
CA GLU A 98 -3.16 2.93 20.67
C GLU A 98 -2.35 2.61 19.40
N GLN A 99 -1.68 1.48 19.37
CA GLN A 99 -0.75 1.15 18.29
C GLN A 99 -0.95 -0.24 17.71
N THR A 100 -1.58 -1.15 18.44
CA THR A 100 -1.71 -2.54 18.04
C THR A 100 -3.09 -3.10 18.29
N ALA A 101 -3.39 -4.16 17.58
CA ALA A 101 -4.58 -4.98 17.81
C ALA A 101 -4.16 -6.35 18.29
N THR A 102 -4.85 -6.86 19.28
CA THR A 102 -4.67 -8.25 19.73
C THR A 102 -5.72 -9.11 19.05
N VAL A 103 -5.25 -10.10 18.33
CA VAL A 103 -6.08 -11.01 17.53
C VAL A 103 -6.03 -12.40 18.14
N CYS A 104 -7.19 -12.94 18.44
CA CYS A 104 -7.33 -14.35 18.79
C CYS A 104 -7.47 -15.13 17.47
N VAL A 105 -6.45 -15.87 17.12
CA VAL A 105 -6.48 -16.71 15.91
C VAL A 105 -7.34 -17.93 16.14
N HIS A 106 -8.04 -18.38 15.09
CA HIS A 106 -9.00 -19.49 15.22
C HIS A 106 -8.32 -20.85 15.38
N ARG A 107 -7.00 -20.90 15.20
CA ARG A 107 -6.22 -22.11 15.48
C ARG A 107 -4.81 -21.70 15.94
N ALA A 108 -4.22 -22.48 16.82
CA ALA A 108 -2.87 -22.25 17.26
C ALA A 108 -1.88 -22.38 16.08
N VAL A 109 -0.94 -21.45 15.97
CA VAL A 109 0.03 -21.43 14.89
C VAL A 109 1.43 -21.17 15.46
N GLY A 110 2.36 -22.03 15.12
CA GLY A 110 3.74 -21.90 15.55
C GLY A 110 3.88 -21.83 17.07
N ARG A 111 4.59 -20.80 17.53
CA ARG A 111 4.82 -20.57 18.97
C ARG A 111 3.63 -19.91 19.68
N PHE A 112 2.59 -19.54 18.96
CA PHE A 112 1.41 -18.86 19.54
C PHE A 112 0.38 -19.89 20.00
N ALA A 113 0.78 -20.67 21.02
CA ALA A 113 -0.07 -21.71 21.57
C ALA A 113 -1.31 -21.15 22.27
N SER A 114 -1.26 -19.92 22.78
CA SER A 114 -2.39 -19.23 23.36
C SER A 114 -3.44 -18.81 22.35
N GLY A 115 -3.08 -18.78 21.07
CA GLY A 115 -3.96 -18.30 20.01
C GLY A 115 -4.08 -16.79 19.92
N GLU A 116 -3.44 -16.02 20.79
CA GLU A 116 -3.46 -14.56 20.78
C GLU A 116 -2.17 -13.99 20.21
N ILE A 117 -2.32 -13.06 19.28
CA ILE A 117 -1.21 -12.40 18.59
C ILE A 117 -1.44 -10.90 18.61
N ARG A 118 -0.43 -10.13 18.98
CA ARG A 118 -0.44 -8.68 18.87
C ARG A 118 0.13 -8.28 17.52
N CYS A 119 -0.65 -7.55 16.76
CA CYS A 119 -0.29 -7.17 15.40
C CYS A 119 -0.47 -5.66 15.19
N PRO A 120 0.41 -5.03 14.37
CA PRO A 120 0.10 -3.71 13.86
C PRO A 120 -1.19 -3.75 13.02
N PRO A 121 -2.00 -2.69 13.04
CA PRO A 121 -3.29 -2.70 12.33
C PRO A 121 -3.16 -2.84 10.82
N LEU A 122 -2.03 -2.41 10.24
CA LEU A 122 -1.79 -2.48 8.79
C LEU A 122 -1.61 -3.91 8.27
N VAL A 123 -1.32 -4.87 9.13
CA VAL A 123 -1.19 -6.28 8.72
C VAL A 123 -2.52 -7.03 8.83
N LEU A 124 -3.58 -6.35 9.17
CA LEU A 124 -4.91 -6.94 9.36
C LEU A 124 -5.88 -6.45 8.31
N ASP A 125 -6.47 -7.38 7.58
CA ASP A 125 -7.56 -7.11 6.64
C ASP A 125 -8.88 -7.46 7.30
N ARG A 126 -9.78 -6.51 7.37
CA ARG A 126 -11.09 -6.72 7.96
C ARG A 126 -11.91 -7.63 7.05
N LEU A 127 -12.47 -8.69 7.62
CA LEU A 127 -13.35 -9.59 6.90
C LEU A 127 -14.81 -9.19 7.11
N PRO A 128 -15.71 -9.61 6.17
CA PRO A 128 -17.13 -9.40 6.35
C PRO A 128 -17.61 -10.01 7.66
N PRO A 129 -18.58 -9.40 8.34
CA PRO A 129 -19.12 -9.95 9.59
C PRO A 129 -19.65 -11.36 9.40
N ALA A 130 -19.37 -12.24 10.35
CA ALA A 130 -19.89 -13.61 10.32
C ALA A 130 -21.43 -13.68 10.32
N ALA A 131 -22.07 -12.64 10.81
CA ALA A 131 -23.53 -12.52 10.81
C ALA A 131 -24.15 -12.57 9.41
N ASP A 132 -23.46 -12.03 8.42
CA ASP A 132 -23.93 -12.05 7.03
C ASP A 132 -23.89 -13.46 6.45
N SER A 133 -22.83 -14.20 6.76
CA SER A 133 -22.72 -15.61 6.39
C SER A 133 -23.81 -16.46 7.07
N TYR A 134 -24.11 -16.15 8.30
CA TYR A 134 -25.15 -16.82 9.05
C TYR A 134 -26.55 -16.56 8.47
N ARG A 135 -26.82 -15.31 8.07
CA ARG A 135 -28.08 -14.96 7.43
C ARG A 135 -28.31 -15.71 6.12
N ALA A 136 -27.25 -15.78 5.31
CA ALA A 136 -27.30 -16.46 4.03
C ALA A 136 -27.56 -17.97 4.18
N SER A 137 -27.14 -18.55 5.28
CA SER A 137 -27.29 -19.98 5.57
C SER A 137 -28.57 -20.31 6.34
N ARG A 138 -29.27 -19.31 6.83
CA ARG A 138 -30.45 -19.56 7.67
C ARG A 138 -31.64 -19.95 6.81
N PRO A 139 -32.23 -21.14 7.02
CA PRO A 139 -33.46 -21.50 6.32
C PRO A 139 -34.56 -20.52 6.68
N VAL A 140 -35.26 -20.07 5.67
CA VAL A 140 -36.40 -19.19 5.88
C VAL A 140 -37.45 -19.97 6.69
N PRO A 141 -37.88 -19.48 7.85
CA PRO A 141 -38.96 -20.11 8.55
C PRO A 141 -40.23 -20.02 7.71
N SER A 142 -40.77 -21.15 7.38
CA SER A 142 -42.01 -21.23 6.63
C SER A 142 -43.20 -20.94 7.53
#